data_a13a047928a34d34cc905fc0650ac8e7
#
_entry.id   a13a047928a34d34cc905fc0650ac8e7
#
_cell.length_a   1.000
_cell.length_b   1.000
_cell.length_c   1.000
_cell.angle_alpha   90.00
_cell.angle_beta   90.00
_cell.angle_gamma   90.00
#
_symmetry.space_group_name_H-M   'P 1'
#
loop_
_entity.id
_entity.type
_entity.pdbx_description
1 polymer ?
#
loop_
_entity_poly.entity_id
_entity_poly.type
_entity_poly.pdbx_seq_one_letter_code
_entity_poly.pdbx_strand_id
1 'polypeptide(L)'
;DLEPMDTQAAANPAWIAGGTPAPVDPAEMEVILAECTLQDGTIIRLYATAEGLIDGAFSRSGTGWIRFVRCCNGEGEPSAFVSNPTLTPFDGVLGKSGFLLRYAGAQGFYSHDYYWFDADGTLRMLHAWFDPVALDLDGDGTAELVWEIPERTTSLSFCCPDADGTVYQVQTGVYVGGFLEAVEAEGPGPIRLIFRRRDSETGLWQYHALTLRDGALEVERDIAYVPAAPEDAISLPDPTVGRTALP
;
A
#
# COMPACT_ATOMS: atom_id res chain seq x y z
N ASP A 1 20.67 -3.34 -3.48
CA ASP A 1 20.28 -2.11 -4.20
C ASP A 1 18.75 -2.04 -4.16
N LEU A 2 18.20 -0.90 -3.70
CA LEU A 2 16.79 -0.63 -3.71
C LEU A 2 16.36 -0.25 -5.13
N GLU A 3 15.22 -0.79 -5.59
CA GLU A 3 14.68 -0.43 -6.91
C GLU A 3 13.64 0.69 -6.72
N PRO A 4 13.75 1.82 -7.49
CA PRO A 4 12.76 2.87 -7.41
C PRO A 4 11.38 2.32 -7.79
N MET A 5 10.38 2.66 -7.01
CA MET A 5 9.01 2.33 -7.34
C MET A 5 8.46 3.35 -8.32
N ASP A 6 7.78 2.87 -9.35
CA ASP A 6 7.07 3.74 -10.29
C ASP A 6 5.86 4.38 -9.59
N THR A 7 6.09 5.53 -8.97
CA THR A 7 5.03 6.36 -8.41
C THR A 7 4.37 7.10 -9.55
N GLN A 8 3.26 6.59 -10.02
CA GLN A 8 2.53 7.18 -11.11
C GLN A 8 1.87 8.48 -10.67
N ALA A 9 1.90 9.50 -11.53
CA ALA A 9 1.00 10.62 -11.34
C ALA A 9 -0.44 10.10 -11.38
N ALA A 10 -1.32 10.57 -10.48
CA ALA A 10 -2.71 10.12 -10.41
C ALA A 10 -3.51 10.33 -11.72
N ALA A 11 -2.95 11.10 -12.63
CA ALA A 11 -3.42 11.28 -13.99
C ALA A 11 -3.00 10.19 -14.98
N ASN A 12 -2.44 9.09 -14.52
CA ASN A 12 -2.00 8.03 -15.44
C ASN A 12 -3.20 7.40 -16.15
N PRO A 13 -3.22 7.43 -17.51
CA PRO A 13 -4.32 6.88 -18.28
C PRO A 13 -4.61 5.40 -18.06
N ALA A 14 -3.66 4.63 -17.57
CA ALA A 14 -3.87 3.21 -17.26
C ALA A 14 -4.90 2.96 -16.15
N TRP A 15 -5.16 3.96 -15.31
CA TRP A 15 -6.12 3.88 -14.19
C TRP A 15 -7.36 4.75 -14.41
N ILE A 16 -7.26 5.73 -15.31
CA ILE A 16 -8.38 6.57 -15.71
C ILE A 16 -8.81 6.10 -17.10
N ALA A 17 -9.72 5.15 -17.18
CA ALA A 17 -10.27 4.78 -18.48
C ALA A 17 -10.86 6.04 -19.13
N GLY A 18 -10.15 6.56 -20.12
CA GLY A 18 -10.60 7.61 -21.00
C GLY A 18 -10.54 9.05 -20.47
N GLY A 19 -9.72 9.41 -19.47
CA GLY A 19 -9.72 10.80 -19.03
C GLY A 19 -8.46 11.32 -18.35
N THR A 20 -7.98 12.46 -18.81
CA THR A 20 -7.14 13.37 -18.03
C THR A 20 -7.92 13.90 -16.82
N PRO A 21 -7.24 14.26 -15.70
CA PRO A 21 -7.86 15.01 -14.62
C PRO A 21 -8.65 16.19 -15.18
N ALA A 22 -9.91 16.27 -14.85
CA ALA A 22 -10.82 17.26 -15.43
C ALA A 22 -11.64 17.92 -14.33
N PRO A 23 -11.97 19.21 -14.48
CA PRO A 23 -12.96 19.84 -13.63
C PRO A 23 -14.29 19.06 -13.64
N VAL A 24 -14.92 18.98 -12.48
CA VAL A 24 -16.20 18.31 -12.27
C VAL A 24 -17.19 19.30 -11.71
N ASP A 25 -18.40 19.37 -12.29
CA ASP A 25 -19.50 20.10 -11.70
C ASP A 25 -20.00 19.31 -10.46
N PRO A 26 -20.13 19.94 -9.28
CA PRO A 26 -20.73 19.29 -8.11
C PRO A 26 -22.11 18.67 -8.39
N ALA A 27 -22.86 19.19 -9.35
CA ALA A 27 -24.14 18.63 -9.78
C ALA A 27 -24.03 17.25 -10.43
N GLU A 28 -22.85 16.86 -10.92
CA GLU A 28 -22.59 15.51 -11.46
C GLU A 28 -22.41 14.46 -10.36
N MET A 29 -22.20 14.89 -9.11
CA MET A 29 -22.00 14.00 -7.96
C MET A 29 -23.35 13.63 -7.35
N GLU A 30 -24.09 12.74 -8.02
CA GLU A 30 -25.47 12.41 -7.60
C GLU A 30 -25.52 11.72 -6.23
N VAL A 31 -24.63 10.77 -5.98
CA VAL A 31 -24.59 10.01 -4.72
C VAL A 31 -23.15 10.00 -4.20
N ILE A 32 -22.94 10.57 -3.03
CA ILE A 32 -21.65 10.49 -2.34
C ILE A 32 -21.56 9.13 -1.66
N LEU A 33 -20.56 8.35 -2.05
CA LEU A 33 -20.29 7.00 -1.52
C LEU A 33 -19.34 7.06 -0.32
N ALA A 34 -18.33 7.92 -0.39
CA ALA A 34 -17.37 8.15 0.69
C ALA A 34 -16.80 9.58 0.59
N GLU A 35 -16.46 10.14 1.74
CA GLU A 35 -15.82 11.45 1.83
C GLU A 35 -14.78 11.44 2.95
N CYS A 36 -13.64 12.08 2.73
CA CYS A 36 -12.71 12.41 3.80
C CYS A 36 -12.15 13.82 3.60
N THR A 37 -11.63 14.41 4.68
CA THR A 37 -10.97 15.72 4.65
C THR A 37 -9.55 15.55 5.18
N LEU A 38 -8.58 16.05 4.41
CA LEU A 38 -7.17 16.05 4.80
C LEU A 38 -6.88 17.21 5.77
N GLN A 39 -5.72 17.17 6.42
CA GLN A 39 -5.30 18.19 7.39
C GLN A 39 -5.20 19.60 6.78
N ASP A 40 -4.86 19.71 5.49
CA ASP A 40 -4.80 20.99 4.75
C ASP A 40 -6.18 21.52 4.30
N GLY A 41 -7.27 20.84 4.69
CA GLY A 41 -8.63 21.17 4.30
C GLY A 41 -9.03 20.68 2.91
N THR A 42 -8.20 19.92 2.21
CA THR A 42 -8.56 19.25 0.95
C THR A 42 -9.66 18.23 1.22
N ILE A 43 -10.76 18.31 0.46
CA ILE A 43 -11.87 17.37 0.55
C ILE A 43 -11.75 16.37 -0.60
N ILE A 44 -11.87 15.09 -0.28
CA ILE A 44 -11.87 13.99 -1.23
C ILE A 44 -13.23 13.32 -1.22
N ARG A 45 -13.80 13.05 -2.38
CA ARG A 45 -15.08 12.34 -2.55
C ARG A 45 -14.97 11.19 -3.52
N LEU A 46 -15.63 10.10 -3.19
CA LEU A 46 -16.06 9.08 -4.14
C LEU A 46 -17.56 9.23 -4.34
N TYR A 47 -18.00 9.21 -5.58
CA TYR A 47 -19.40 9.43 -5.91
C TYR A 47 -19.84 8.57 -7.10
N ALA A 48 -21.11 8.24 -7.12
CA ALA A 48 -21.72 7.62 -8.29
C ALA A 48 -22.22 8.72 -9.23
N THR A 49 -21.99 8.52 -10.53
CA THR A 49 -22.54 9.36 -11.59
C THR A 49 -23.92 8.87 -12.02
N ALA A 50 -24.67 9.69 -12.77
CA ALA A 50 -25.95 9.31 -13.36
C ALA A 50 -25.87 8.05 -14.24
N GLU A 51 -24.70 7.76 -14.78
CA GLU A 51 -24.43 6.57 -15.60
C GLU A 51 -24.08 5.34 -14.78
N GLY A 52 -24.04 5.46 -13.44
CA GLY A 52 -23.67 4.37 -12.53
C GLY A 52 -22.17 4.12 -12.43
N LEU A 53 -21.32 5.03 -12.95
CA LEU A 53 -19.88 4.96 -12.78
C LEU A 53 -19.51 5.47 -11.38
N ILE A 54 -18.41 4.95 -10.84
CA ILE A 54 -17.82 5.46 -9.60
C ILE A 54 -16.61 6.31 -9.97
N ASP A 55 -16.70 7.60 -9.68
CA ASP A 55 -15.63 8.55 -9.87
C ASP A 55 -15.10 9.06 -8.53
N GLY A 56 -13.82 9.44 -8.50
CA GLY A 56 -13.20 10.13 -7.38
C GLY A 56 -12.80 11.54 -7.78
N ALA A 57 -13.10 12.51 -6.91
CA ALA A 57 -12.72 13.90 -7.10
C ALA A 57 -12.20 14.51 -5.81
N PHE A 58 -11.37 15.54 -5.95
CA PHE A 58 -10.90 16.35 -4.83
C PHE A 58 -11.19 17.83 -5.05
N SER A 59 -11.29 18.58 -3.95
CA SER A 59 -11.37 20.03 -3.95
C SER A 59 -10.38 20.61 -2.94
N ARG A 60 -9.49 21.48 -3.42
CA ARG A 60 -8.53 22.22 -2.59
C ARG A 60 -8.91 23.70 -2.58
N SER A 61 -9.01 24.28 -1.39
CA SER A 61 -9.09 25.74 -1.12
C SER A 61 -9.74 26.59 -2.23
N GLY A 62 -10.98 26.29 -2.63
CA GLY A 62 -11.73 27.11 -3.59
C GLY A 62 -11.39 26.92 -5.07
N THR A 63 -10.62 25.89 -5.44
CA THR A 63 -10.27 25.60 -6.85
C THR A 63 -11.37 24.86 -7.62
N GLY A 64 -12.52 24.59 -7.01
CA GLY A 64 -13.53 23.71 -7.58
C GLY A 64 -13.17 22.22 -7.39
N TRP A 65 -13.91 21.33 -8.05
CA TRP A 65 -13.69 19.89 -8.00
C TRP A 65 -12.90 19.42 -9.20
N ILE A 66 -11.94 18.56 -8.95
CA ILE A 66 -11.09 17.95 -9.98
C ILE A 66 -11.20 16.43 -9.84
N ARG A 67 -11.64 15.74 -10.89
CA ARG A 67 -11.68 14.29 -10.97
C ARG A 67 -10.25 13.75 -11.05
N PHE A 68 -9.92 12.77 -10.23
CA PHE A 68 -8.61 12.12 -10.23
C PHE A 68 -8.68 10.63 -10.62
N VAL A 69 -9.82 9.99 -10.45
CA VAL A 69 -10.00 8.58 -10.79
C VAL A 69 -11.40 8.31 -11.32
N ARG A 70 -11.51 7.38 -12.25
CA ARG A 70 -12.74 6.75 -12.66
C ARG A 70 -12.59 5.25 -12.46
N CYS A 71 -13.34 4.71 -11.52
CA CYS A 71 -13.33 3.30 -11.21
C CYS A 71 -14.21 2.55 -12.23
N CYS A 72 -13.66 2.27 -13.41
CA CYS A 72 -14.30 1.46 -14.43
C CYS A 72 -13.35 0.34 -14.88
N ASN A 73 -13.89 -0.72 -15.48
CA ASN A 73 -13.03 -1.71 -16.13
C ASN A 73 -12.31 -1.09 -17.35
N GLY A 74 -11.28 -1.77 -17.86
CA GLY A 74 -10.50 -1.28 -19.01
C GLY A 74 -11.31 -1.09 -20.30
N GLU A 75 -12.60 -1.46 -20.31
CA GLU A 75 -13.54 -1.30 -21.43
C GLU A 75 -14.49 -0.12 -21.20
N GLY A 76 -14.36 0.62 -20.09
CA GLY A 76 -15.21 1.77 -19.77
C GLY A 76 -16.56 1.39 -19.15
N GLU A 77 -16.82 0.12 -18.93
CA GLU A 77 -18.02 -0.33 -18.23
C GLU A 77 -17.85 -0.11 -16.71
N PRO A 78 -18.96 0.18 -16.00
CA PRO A 78 -18.92 0.24 -14.54
C PRO A 78 -18.26 -1.02 -13.99
N SER A 79 -17.18 -0.85 -13.25
CA SER A 79 -16.50 -2.00 -12.72
C SER A 79 -17.37 -2.65 -11.65
N ALA A 80 -17.91 -3.82 -11.96
CA ALA A 80 -18.44 -4.75 -10.94
C ALA A 80 -17.36 -5.14 -9.91
N PHE A 81 -16.12 -4.67 -10.11
CA PHE A 81 -14.94 -4.94 -9.32
C PHE A 81 -14.72 -3.95 -8.19
N VAL A 82 -15.39 -2.81 -8.19
CA VAL A 82 -15.27 -1.84 -7.10
C VAL A 82 -16.50 -1.98 -6.20
N SER A 83 -16.40 -2.84 -5.21
CA SER A 83 -17.40 -2.91 -4.16
C SER A 83 -16.83 -2.34 -2.87
N ASN A 84 -17.70 -1.71 -2.09
CA ASN A 84 -17.38 -1.16 -0.78
C ASN A 84 -16.14 -0.24 -0.77
N PRO A 85 -16.06 0.78 -1.63
CA PRO A 85 -14.94 1.69 -1.60
C PRO A 85 -14.94 2.50 -0.30
N THR A 86 -13.77 2.65 0.29
CA THR A 86 -13.58 3.49 1.48
C THR A 86 -12.47 4.51 1.24
N LEU A 87 -12.60 5.67 1.86
CA LEU A 87 -11.56 6.70 1.90
C LEU A 87 -11.11 6.89 3.35
N THR A 88 -9.81 6.82 3.58
CA THR A 88 -9.25 7.02 4.91
C THR A 88 -8.05 7.96 4.79
N PRO A 89 -8.01 9.09 5.50
CA PRO A 89 -6.82 9.93 5.54
C PRO A 89 -5.70 9.18 6.26
N PHE A 90 -4.45 9.38 5.83
CA PHE A 90 -3.26 8.87 6.50
C PHE A 90 -2.24 9.99 6.69
N ASP A 91 -1.35 9.79 7.65
CA ASP A 91 -0.25 10.71 7.97
C ASP A 91 0.99 9.90 8.36
N GLY A 92 2.16 10.33 7.89
CA GLY A 92 3.44 9.72 8.22
C GLY A 92 3.76 8.39 7.52
N VAL A 93 2.87 7.89 6.64
CA VAL A 93 3.17 6.69 5.83
C VAL A 93 4.10 7.09 4.67
N LEU A 94 5.24 6.44 4.55
CA LEU A 94 6.29 6.77 3.58
C LEU A 94 6.72 8.26 3.65
N GLY A 95 6.65 8.86 4.85
CA GLY A 95 6.89 10.29 5.03
C GLY A 95 5.89 11.20 4.31
N LYS A 96 4.75 10.67 3.89
CA LYS A 96 3.71 11.39 3.16
C LYS A 96 2.44 11.50 4.02
N SER A 97 1.64 12.51 3.70
CA SER A 97 0.28 12.67 4.20
C SER A 97 -0.68 12.73 3.03
N GLY A 98 -1.80 12.03 3.15
CA GLY A 98 -2.73 11.91 2.04
C GLY A 98 -3.97 11.09 2.38
N PHE A 99 -4.45 10.33 1.40
CA PHE A 99 -5.61 9.47 1.59
C PHE A 99 -5.43 8.10 0.93
N LEU A 100 -5.95 7.09 1.59
CA LEU A 100 -6.03 5.72 1.11
C LEU A 100 -7.43 5.49 0.51
N LEU A 101 -7.47 5.09 -0.75
CA LEU A 101 -8.63 4.49 -1.39
C LEU A 101 -8.49 2.97 -1.32
N ARG A 102 -9.38 2.34 -0.56
CA ARG A 102 -9.46 0.88 -0.45
C ARG A 102 -10.73 0.40 -1.11
N TYR A 103 -10.65 -0.64 -1.94
CA TYR A 103 -11.81 -1.23 -2.60
C TYR A 103 -11.59 -2.73 -2.86
N ALA A 104 -12.68 -3.48 -2.93
CA ALA A 104 -12.62 -4.89 -3.27
C ALA A 104 -12.49 -5.07 -4.79
N GLY A 105 -11.48 -5.81 -5.21
CA GLY A 105 -11.25 -6.18 -6.61
C GLY A 105 -11.94 -7.49 -7.00
N ALA A 106 -11.79 -7.87 -8.29
CA ALA A 106 -12.49 -9.00 -8.92
C ALA A 106 -12.29 -10.37 -8.27
N GLN A 107 -11.20 -10.57 -7.57
CA GLN A 107 -10.86 -11.88 -6.97
C GLN A 107 -11.07 -11.92 -5.46
N GLY A 108 -11.80 -10.93 -4.90
CA GLY A 108 -12.03 -10.83 -3.48
C GLY A 108 -10.83 -10.29 -2.69
N PHE A 109 -9.77 -9.88 -3.37
CA PHE A 109 -8.67 -9.13 -2.75
C PHE A 109 -9.01 -7.66 -2.66
N TYR A 110 -8.56 -7.02 -1.59
CA TYR A 110 -8.63 -5.58 -1.50
C TYR A 110 -7.44 -4.95 -2.23
N SER A 111 -7.74 -3.91 -2.99
CA SER A 111 -6.74 -3.00 -3.55
C SER A 111 -6.60 -1.79 -2.64
N HIS A 112 -5.39 -1.29 -2.51
CA HIS A 112 -5.03 -0.17 -1.66
C HIS A 112 -4.26 0.83 -2.48
N ASP A 113 -4.91 1.95 -2.81
CA ASP A 113 -4.30 3.05 -3.56
C ASP A 113 -4.01 4.20 -2.59
N TYR A 114 -2.74 4.43 -2.31
CA TYR A 114 -2.25 5.51 -1.47
C TYR A 114 -2.02 6.74 -2.33
N TYR A 115 -2.75 7.81 -2.05
CA TYR A 115 -2.65 9.07 -2.77
C TYR A 115 -2.08 10.17 -1.88
N TRP A 116 -1.16 10.96 -2.42
CA TRP A 116 -0.66 12.18 -1.76
C TRP A 116 -0.43 13.28 -2.77
N PHE A 117 -0.30 14.51 -2.28
CA PHE A 117 0.08 15.66 -3.11
C PHE A 117 1.55 15.98 -2.89
N ASP A 118 2.30 16.06 -3.98
CA ASP A 118 3.66 16.57 -3.94
C ASP A 118 3.68 18.07 -3.61
N ALA A 119 4.88 18.62 -3.34
CA ALA A 119 5.06 20.02 -3.03
C ALA A 119 4.60 20.98 -4.16
N ASP A 120 4.62 20.52 -5.40
CA ASP A 120 4.11 21.25 -6.56
C ASP A 120 2.59 21.13 -6.75
N GLY A 121 1.92 20.38 -5.89
CA GLY A 121 0.49 20.11 -5.92
C GLY A 121 0.05 18.98 -6.85
N THR A 122 1.02 18.27 -7.46
CA THR A 122 0.71 17.08 -8.28
C THR A 122 0.23 15.95 -7.38
N LEU A 123 -0.92 15.35 -7.73
CA LEU A 123 -1.42 14.17 -7.05
C LEU A 123 -0.65 12.94 -7.52
N ARG A 124 -0.09 12.20 -6.57
CA ARG A 124 0.63 10.94 -6.78
C ARG A 124 -0.17 9.77 -6.26
N MET A 125 0.10 8.59 -6.80
CA MET A 125 -0.55 7.36 -6.38
C MET A 125 0.46 6.22 -6.30
N LEU A 126 0.36 5.44 -5.23
CA LEU A 126 1.04 4.18 -5.04
C LEU A 126 -0.02 3.09 -4.91
N HIS A 127 0.02 2.11 -5.79
CA HIS A 127 -0.84 0.94 -5.71
C HIS A 127 -0.14 -0.16 -4.91
N ALA A 128 -0.77 -0.59 -3.81
CA ALA A 128 -0.32 -1.74 -3.04
C ALA A 128 -1.33 -2.88 -3.18
N TRP A 129 -0.82 -4.05 -3.54
CA TRP A 129 -1.59 -5.29 -3.58
C TRP A 129 -1.70 -5.87 -2.18
N PHE A 130 -2.77 -6.61 -1.93
CA PHE A 130 -3.06 -7.24 -0.63
C PHE A 130 -3.31 -6.22 0.49
N ASP A 131 -3.30 -6.64 1.74
CA ASP A 131 -3.54 -5.76 2.90
C ASP A 131 -2.18 -5.28 3.47
N PRO A 132 -1.63 -4.14 3.01
CA PRO A 132 -0.37 -3.63 3.52
C PRO A 132 -0.51 -3.13 4.96
N VAL A 133 0.54 -3.30 5.73
CA VAL A 133 0.66 -2.78 7.09
C VAL A 133 1.68 -1.66 7.10
N ALA A 134 1.39 -0.58 7.80
CA ALA A 134 2.35 0.49 8.02
C ALA A 134 3.19 0.14 9.26
N LEU A 135 4.49 -0.01 9.08
CA LEU A 135 5.46 -0.34 10.13
C LEU A 135 6.70 0.54 9.96
N ASP A 136 7.16 1.12 11.04
CA ASP A 136 8.45 1.83 11.09
C ASP A 136 9.57 0.78 11.16
N LEU A 137 10.07 0.35 10.00
CA LEU A 137 11.01 -0.77 9.88
C LEU A 137 12.43 -0.42 10.34
N ASP A 138 12.85 0.82 10.15
CA ASP A 138 14.20 1.27 10.48
C ASP A 138 14.29 2.11 11.76
N GLY A 139 13.15 2.45 12.35
CA GLY A 139 13.08 3.19 13.61
C GLY A 139 13.30 4.69 13.43
N ASP A 140 13.14 5.23 12.23
CA ASP A 140 13.31 6.65 11.92
C ASP A 140 12.07 7.51 12.20
N GLY A 141 10.95 6.87 12.54
CA GLY A 141 9.65 7.49 12.79
C GLY A 141 8.78 7.63 11.53
N THR A 142 9.26 7.17 10.39
CA THR A 142 8.50 7.08 9.14
C THR A 142 8.02 5.64 8.97
N ALA A 143 6.74 5.43 8.70
CA ALA A 143 6.24 4.09 8.51
C ALA A 143 6.41 3.64 7.05
N GLU A 144 7.04 2.49 6.84
CA GLU A 144 7.07 1.75 5.59
C GLU A 144 5.76 0.99 5.37
N LEU A 145 5.42 0.72 4.11
CA LEU A 145 4.33 -0.17 3.75
C LEU A 145 4.86 -1.57 3.52
N VAL A 146 4.34 -2.54 4.26
CA VAL A 146 4.80 -3.94 4.24
C VAL A 146 3.62 -4.85 3.89
N TRP A 147 3.81 -5.80 2.98
CA TRP A 147 2.81 -6.81 2.66
C TRP A 147 3.42 -8.14 2.24
N GLU A 148 2.69 -9.22 2.47
CA GLU A 148 3.05 -10.55 1.99
C GLU A 148 2.50 -10.77 0.58
N ILE A 149 3.22 -11.53 -0.25
CA ILE A 149 2.75 -11.99 -1.56
C ILE A 149 2.31 -13.45 -1.42
N PRO A 150 0.98 -13.73 -1.32
CA PRO A 150 0.47 -15.06 -0.97
C PRO A 150 0.79 -16.16 -2.00
N GLU A 151 0.94 -15.81 -3.25
CA GLU A 151 1.12 -16.78 -4.33
C GLU A 151 2.58 -17.22 -4.52
N ARG A 152 3.51 -16.47 -3.98
CA ARG A 152 4.92 -16.77 -4.01
C ARG A 152 5.36 -17.05 -2.59
N THR A 153 5.36 -18.27 -2.23
CA THR A 153 5.60 -18.85 -0.90
C THR A 153 6.79 -18.30 -0.11
N THR A 154 7.33 -17.14 -0.46
CA THR A 154 8.62 -16.72 0.07
C THR A 154 8.92 -15.24 0.02
N SER A 155 8.01 -14.37 -0.35
CA SER A 155 8.42 -12.96 -0.44
C SER A 155 7.48 -12.01 0.28
N LEU A 156 8.06 -11.33 1.23
CA LEU A 156 7.56 -10.07 1.74
C LEU A 156 7.96 -8.98 0.76
N SER A 157 7.08 -8.03 0.50
CA SER A 157 7.42 -6.79 -0.16
C SER A 157 7.21 -5.63 0.79
N PHE A 158 8.04 -4.63 0.68
CA PHE A 158 7.82 -3.37 1.37
C PHE A 158 8.23 -2.18 0.51
N CYS A 159 7.65 -1.03 0.78
CA CYS A 159 8.01 0.25 0.21
C CYS A 159 8.63 1.12 1.28
N CYS A 160 9.75 1.72 0.97
CA CYS A 160 10.43 2.69 1.83
C CYS A 160 10.80 3.95 1.04
N PRO A 161 10.75 5.13 1.66
CA PRO A 161 11.29 6.36 1.07
C PRO A 161 12.80 6.40 1.30
N ASP A 162 13.53 7.08 0.42
CA ASP A 162 14.88 7.51 0.70
C ASP A 162 14.93 8.98 1.16
N ALA A 163 16.13 9.49 1.38
CA ALA A 163 16.35 10.85 1.90
C ALA A 163 15.79 11.97 1.02
N ASP A 164 15.60 11.75 -0.29
CA ASP A 164 14.99 12.71 -1.20
C ASP A 164 13.46 12.52 -1.33
N GLY A 165 12.91 11.50 -0.65
CA GLY A 165 11.50 11.15 -0.65
C GLY A 165 11.05 10.31 -1.85
N THR A 166 11.99 9.79 -2.64
CA THR A 166 11.73 8.77 -3.66
C THR A 166 11.34 7.48 -2.98
N VAL A 167 10.24 6.88 -3.41
CA VAL A 167 9.76 5.61 -2.83
C VAL A 167 10.32 4.44 -3.62
N TYR A 168 10.90 3.49 -2.90
CA TYR A 168 11.47 2.27 -3.45
C TYR A 168 10.68 1.06 -2.99
N GLN A 169 10.50 0.10 -3.89
CA GLN A 169 9.98 -1.22 -3.54
C GLN A 169 11.11 -2.22 -3.35
N VAL A 170 11.03 -2.98 -2.28
CA VAL A 170 11.94 -4.06 -1.98
C VAL A 170 11.17 -5.38 -1.95
N GLN A 171 11.66 -6.38 -2.67
CA GLN A 171 11.17 -7.74 -2.60
C GLN A 171 12.18 -8.60 -1.88
N THR A 172 11.84 -9.07 -0.70
CA THR A 172 12.81 -9.81 0.15
C THR A 172 13.25 -11.13 -0.44
N GLY A 173 12.43 -11.74 -1.29
CA GLY A 173 12.78 -13.00 -1.97
C GLY A 173 14.02 -12.93 -2.84
N VAL A 174 14.47 -11.74 -3.23
CA VAL A 174 15.72 -11.52 -3.95
C VAL A 174 16.93 -11.61 -3.01
N TYR A 175 16.78 -11.25 -1.75
CA TYR A 175 17.85 -11.16 -0.76
C TYR A 175 17.89 -12.38 0.16
N VAL A 176 16.74 -12.79 0.66
CA VAL A 176 16.57 -13.94 1.54
C VAL A 176 15.42 -14.78 1.00
N GLY A 177 15.69 -15.93 0.45
CA GLY A 177 14.64 -16.88 0.09
C GLY A 177 14.06 -17.49 1.36
N GLY A 178 12.76 -17.78 1.38
CA GLY A 178 12.14 -18.47 2.51
C GLY A 178 10.82 -17.83 2.96
N PHE A 179 10.26 -18.33 4.04
CA PHE A 179 9.02 -17.84 4.61
C PHE A 179 9.34 -16.85 5.73
N LEU A 180 8.54 -15.80 5.86
CA LEU A 180 8.58 -14.95 7.05
C LEU A 180 8.20 -15.81 8.26
N GLU A 181 9.08 -15.90 9.24
CA GLU A 181 8.89 -16.66 10.47
C GLU A 181 8.47 -15.77 11.63
N ALA A 182 9.10 -14.61 11.75
CA ALA A 182 8.82 -13.67 12.81
C ALA A 182 9.19 -12.23 12.43
N VAL A 183 8.56 -11.31 13.13
CA VAL A 183 8.86 -9.88 13.12
C VAL A 183 9.29 -9.53 14.54
N GLU A 184 10.55 -9.16 14.74
CA GLU A 184 11.12 -8.84 16.03
C GLU A 184 11.32 -7.34 16.14
N ALA A 185 10.73 -6.72 17.16
CA ALA A 185 10.94 -5.33 17.52
C ALA A 185 11.59 -5.27 18.90
N GLU A 186 12.85 -4.88 18.98
CA GLU A 186 13.55 -4.65 20.23
C GLU A 186 13.50 -3.15 20.59
N GLY A 187 12.39 -2.72 21.20
CA GLY A 187 12.21 -1.32 21.62
C GLY A 187 11.99 -0.36 20.43
N PRO A 188 12.43 0.91 20.52
CA PRO A 188 12.24 1.92 19.47
C PRO A 188 13.30 1.84 18.36
N GLY A 189 13.93 0.71 18.16
CA GLY A 189 14.93 0.48 17.12
C GLY A 189 14.35 -0.16 15.86
N PRO A 190 15.21 -0.43 14.86
CA PRO A 190 14.78 -1.07 13.65
C PRO A 190 14.16 -2.44 13.89
N ILE A 191 13.14 -2.76 13.11
CA ILE A 191 12.47 -4.06 13.14
C ILE A 191 13.34 -5.08 12.40
N ARG A 192 13.49 -6.25 13.00
CA ARG A 192 14.20 -7.37 12.44
C ARG A 192 13.22 -8.39 11.89
N LEU A 193 13.26 -8.64 10.58
CA LEU A 193 12.43 -9.61 9.89
C LEU A 193 13.16 -10.94 9.83
N ILE A 194 12.61 -11.99 10.44
CA ILE A 194 13.21 -13.31 10.47
C ILE A 194 12.55 -14.19 9.41
N PHE A 195 13.38 -14.76 8.56
CA PHE A 195 12.97 -15.69 7.52
C PHE A 195 13.53 -17.07 7.78
N ARG A 196 12.73 -18.11 7.53
CA ARG A 196 13.20 -19.49 7.51
C ARG A 196 13.22 -20.02 6.08
N ARG A 197 14.25 -20.71 5.74
CA ARG A 197 14.44 -21.38 4.46
C ARG A 197 14.83 -22.82 4.70
N ARG A 198 14.34 -23.75 3.88
CA ARG A 198 14.79 -25.12 3.93
C ARG A 198 16.06 -25.25 3.08
N ASP A 199 17.13 -25.69 3.68
CA ASP A 199 18.35 -26.02 2.98
C ASP A 199 18.13 -27.23 2.05
N SER A 200 18.50 -27.10 0.78
CA SER A 200 18.20 -28.11 -0.23
C SER A 200 19.11 -29.36 -0.14
N GLU A 201 20.28 -29.25 0.49
CA GLU A 201 21.25 -30.32 0.61
C GLU A 201 21.01 -31.10 1.91
N THR A 202 20.83 -30.41 3.01
CA THR A 202 20.68 -31.04 4.33
C THR A 202 19.25 -31.31 4.72
N GLY A 203 18.28 -30.58 4.10
CA GLY A 203 16.88 -30.61 4.46
C GLY A 203 16.55 -29.94 5.79
N LEU A 204 17.52 -29.29 6.43
CA LEU A 204 17.34 -28.56 7.70
C LEU A 204 16.80 -27.15 7.46
N TRP A 205 16.17 -26.61 8.49
CA TRP A 205 15.76 -25.20 8.48
C TRP A 205 16.95 -24.32 8.82
N GLN A 206 17.18 -23.31 7.97
CA GLN A 206 18.11 -22.21 8.18
C GLN A 206 17.31 -20.94 8.42
N TYR A 207 17.81 -20.08 9.28
CA TYR A 207 17.18 -18.80 9.57
C TYR A 207 18.09 -17.66 9.11
N HIS A 208 17.47 -16.65 8.56
CA HIS A 208 18.13 -15.43 8.10
C HIS A 208 17.39 -14.24 8.67
N ALA A 209 18.09 -13.18 9.02
CA ALA A 209 17.47 -11.92 9.41
C ALA A 209 17.68 -10.86 8.33
N LEU A 210 16.69 -10.00 8.18
CA LEU A 210 16.73 -8.82 7.34
C LEU A 210 16.34 -7.62 8.18
N THR A 211 17.16 -6.59 8.15
CA THR A 211 16.93 -5.33 8.86
C THR A 211 17.08 -4.18 7.87
N LEU A 212 16.14 -3.24 7.88
CA LEU A 212 16.30 -1.97 7.21
C LEU A 212 16.98 -1.00 8.18
N ARG A 213 18.06 -0.35 7.74
CA ARG A 213 18.74 0.64 8.55
C ARG A 213 19.30 1.73 7.66
N ASP A 214 18.95 2.98 7.95
CA ASP A 214 19.41 4.15 7.20
C ASP A 214 19.18 4.00 5.67
N GLY A 215 18.04 3.44 5.27
CA GLY A 215 17.69 3.16 3.87
C GLY A 215 18.49 2.01 3.23
N ALA A 216 19.30 1.27 3.99
CA ALA A 216 20.06 0.11 3.52
C ALA A 216 19.51 -1.19 4.11
N LEU A 217 19.49 -2.25 3.29
CA LEU A 217 19.13 -3.60 3.74
C LEU A 217 20.37 -4.33 4.24
N GLU A 218 20.30 -4.75 5.50
CA GLU A 218 21.28 -5.62 6.12
C GLU A 218 20.74 -7.04 6.17
N VAL A 219 21.47 -8.00 5.62
CA VAL A 219 21.11 -9.42 5.62
C VAL A 219 22.10 -10.19 6.49
N GLU A 220 21.58 -10.80 7.55
CA GLU A 220 22.33 -11.70 8.42
C GLU A 220 21.92 -13.15 8.09
N ARG A 221 22.88 -13.98 7.67
CA ARG A 221 22.63 -15.35 7.23
C ARG A 221 22.97 -16.35 8.33
N ASP A 222 22.21 -17.46 8.31
CA ASP A 222 22.46 -18.64 9.18
C ASP A 222 22.49 -18.25 10.66
N ILE A 223 21.53 -17.43 11.09
CA ILE A 223 21.42 -17.02 12.48
C ILE A 223 20.96 -18.19 13.37
N ALA A 224 21.45 -18.22 14.59
CA ALA A 224 20.91 -19.09 15.62
C ALA A 224 19.60 -18.48 16.15
N TYR A 225 18.49 -18.91 15.60
CA TYR A 225 17.17 -18.42 15.97
C TYR A 225 16.40 -19.45 16.80
N VAL A 226 15.85 -19.01 17.90
CA VAL A 226 14.90 -19.78 18.72
C VAL A 226 13.58 -19.04 18.64
N PRO A 227 12.52 -19.63 18.08
CA PRO A 227 11.23 -18.96 17.99
C PRO A 227 10.78 -18.44 19.36
N ALA A 228 10.44 -17.17 19.45
CA ALA A 228 9.79 -16.60 20.61
C ALA A 228 8.43 -17.26 20.82
N ALA A 229 7.90 -17.18 22.05
CA ALA A 229 6.55 -17.65 22.28
C ALA A 229 5.58 -16.86 21.36
N PRO A 230 4.55 -17.52 20.80
CA PRO A 230 3.63 -16.88 19.84
C PRO A 230 3.01 -15.55 20.32
N GLU A 231 2.90 -15.36 21.62
CA GLU A 231 2.39 -14.15 22.24
C GLU A 231 3.31 -12.94 22.16
N ASP A 232 4.61 -13.15 21.89
CA ASP A 232 5.62 -12.10 21.83
C ASP A 232 5.97 -11.69 20.39
N ALA A 233 5.45 -12.40 19.39
CA ALA A 233 5.72 -12.14 17.98
C ALA A 233 4.76 -11.10 17.43
N ILE A 234 5.29 -10.04 16.82
CA ILE A 234 4.50 -9.16 15.96
C ILE A 234 4.24 -9.95 14.67
N SER A 235 3.00 -10.37 14.46
CA SER A 235 2.60 -10.97 13.19
C SER A 235 2.01 -9.90 12.28
N LEU A 236 2.35 -9.95 10.99
CA LEU A 236 1.57 -9.22 9.99
C LEU A 236 0.13 -9.73 10.04
N PRO A 237 -0.88 -8.87 9.83
CA PRO A 237 -2.26 -9.32 9.77
C PRO A 237 -2.41 -10.41 8.71
N ASP A 238 -3.14 -11.46 9.04
CA ASP A 238 -3.41 -12.56 8.11
C ASP A 238 -4.15 -12.00 6.87
N PRO A 239 -3.53 -12.04 5.68
CA PRO A 239 -4.15 -11.52 4.46
C PRO A 239 -5.43 -12.28 4.10
N THR A 240 -5.71 -13.41 4.73
CA THR A 240 -6.93 -14.19 4.52
C THR A 240 -8.10 -13.72 5.40
N VAL A 241 -7.87 -12.97 6.46
CA VAL A 241 -8.91 -12.48 7.40
C VAL A 241 -9.86 -11.46 6.74
N GLY A 242 -9.48 -10.87 5.62
CA GLY A 242 -10.33 -9.97 4.83
C GLY A 242 -11.23 -10.66 3.79
N ARG A 243 -11.17 -11.98 3.66
CA ARG A 243 -12.06 -12.73 2.76
C ARG A 243 -13.45 -12.88 3.38
N THR A 244 -14.21 -11.79 3.37
CA THR A 244 -15.65 -11.91 3.55
C THR A 244 -16.17 -12.62 2.30
N ALA A 245 -16.65 -13.85 2.47
CA ALA A 245 -17.41 -14.50 1.41
C ALA A 245 -18.52 -13.54 0.99
N LEU A 246 -18.47 -13.11 -0.26
CA LEU A 246 -19.55 -12.33 -0.87
C LEU A 246 -20.80 -13.24 -0.84
N PRO A 247 -21.95 -12.68 -0.49
CA PRO A 247 -23.22 -13.43 -0.51
C PRO A 247 -23.61 -13.86 -1.94
#